data_1167d5f2cb97d2c71abeeca14c29804f
#
_entry.id   1167d5f2cb97d2c71abeeca14c29804f
#
_cell.length_a   1.000
_cell.length_b   1.000
_cell.length_c   1.000
_cell.angle_alpha   90.00
_cell.angle_beta   90.00
_cell.angle_gamma   90.00
#
_symmetry.space_group_name_H-M   'P 1'
#
loop_
_entity.id
_entity.type
_entity.pdbx_description
1 polymer ?
#
loop_
_entity_poly.entity_id
_entity_poly.type
_entity_poly.pdbx_seq_one_letter_code
_entity_poly.pdbx_strand_id
1 'polypeptide(L)'
;MSITIHDLARLAGLNPSTVSRALRNDPRVRTSTRERISALAAEHGYIPNLNARNLADGKTRMIALLMGSLEFPVEREAAVRLNEIFSRAGYTLAIFSYAPDADLLYADRLEKLTQKICDAAILFIPDDRTLTPHVRALLDSIRCPLVCLDR
;
A
#
# COMPACT_ATOMS: atom_id res chain seq x y z
N MET A 1 -3.04 -24.36 -11.85
CA MET A 1 -2.98 -24.06 -10.39
C MET A 1 -1.73 -23.24 -10.12
N SER A 2 -1.82 -22.13 -9.43
CA SER A 2 -0.62 -21.37 -9.05
C SER A 2 0.08 -22.08 -7.88
N ILE A 3 1.41 -22.24 -7.97
CA ILE A 3 2.23 -22.83 -6.92
C ILE A 3 2.20 -21.91 -5.68
N THR A 4 2.12 -22.50 -4.50
CA THR A 4 2.13 -21.78 -3.22
C THR A 4 3.52 -21.79 -2.57
N ILE A 5 3.74 -20.96 -1.55
CA ILE A 5 4.99 -20.99 -0.77
C ILE A 5 5.21 -22.34 -0.06
N HIS A 6 4.13 -23.04 0.29
CA HIS A 6 4.19 -24.36 0.90
C HIS A 6 4.66 -25.42 -0.11
N ASP A 7 4.21 -25.32 -1.36
CA ASP A 7 4.65 -26.22 -2.41
C ASP A 7 6.12 -25.98 -2.76
N LEU A 8 6.52 -24.71 -2.87
CA LEU A 8 7.92 -24.34 -3.09
C LEU A 8 8.82 -24.83 -1.94
N ALA A 9 8.35 -24.74 -0.71
CA ALA A 9 9.06 -25.25 0.46
C ALA A 9 9.24 -26.78 0.42
N ARG A 10 8.20 -27.51 0.00
CA ARG A 10 8.24 -28.95 -0.18
C ARG A 10 9.25 -29.34 -1.26
N LEU A 11 9.23 -28.68 -2.42
CA LEU A 11 10.19 -28.90 -3.50
C LEU A 11 11.62 -28.59 -3.08
N ALA A 12 11.81 -27.56 -2.26
CA ALA A 12 13.11 -27.16 -1.77
C ALA A 12 13.63 -28.03 -0.60
N GLY A 13 12.78 -28.84 0.04
CA GLY A 13 13.12 -29.57 1.26
C GLY A 13 13.38 -28.63 2.46
N LEU A 14 12.69 -27.49 2.52
CA LEU A 14 12.89 -26.45 3.52
C LEU A 14 11.57 -26.04 4.19
N ASN A 15 11.69 -25.36 5.33
CA ASN A 15 10.53 -24.78 5.98
C ASN A 15 10.02 -23.55 5.20
N PRO A 16 8.69 -23.31 5.08
CA PRO A 16 8.11 -22.13 4.41
C PRO A 16 8.67 -20.80 4.91
N SER A 17 8.99 -20.68 6.19
CA SER A 17 9.62 -19.47 6.76
C SER A 17 11.04 -19.24 6.21
N THR A 18 11.81 -20.30 5.96
CA THR A 18 13.15 -20.21 5.36
C THR A 18 13.05 -19.81 3.88
N VAL A 19 12.10 -20.40 3.14
CA VAL A 19 11.82 -20.03 1.74
C VAL A 19 11.38 -18.57 1.65
N SER A 20 10.47 -18.13 2.53
CA SER A 20 10.03 -16.73 2.59
C SER A 20 11.19 -15.76 2.85
N ARG A 21 12.11 -16.10 3.77
CA ARG A 21 13.31 -15.29 4.03
C ARG A 21 14.27 -15.27 2.85
N ALA A 22 14.49 -16.42 2.22
CA ALA A 22 15.35 -16.52 1.04
C ALA A 22 14.87 -15.63 -0.09
N LEU A 23 13.56 -15.66 -0.40
CA LEU A 23 12.93 -14.82 -1.44
C LEU A 23 12.96 -13.32 -1.12
N ARG A 24 13.16 -12.95 0.17
CA ARG A 24 13.34 -11.55 0.60
C ARG A 24 14.80 -11.12 0.66
N ASN A 25 15.74 -11.96 0.23
CA ASN A 25 17.17 -11.71 0.34
C ASN A 25 17.66 -11.47 1.78
N ASP A 26 17.00 -12.10 2.77
CA ASP A 26 17.37 -11.99 4.20
C ASP A 26 18.82 -12.47 4.38
N PRO A 27 19.73 -11.66 4.94
CA PRO A 27 21.13 -12.00 5.10
C PRO A 27 21.36 -13.20 6.06
N ARG A 28 20.38 -13.55 6.88
CA ARG A 28 20.41 -14.74 7.75
C ARG A 28 20.28 -16.05 6.97
N VAL A 29 19.90 -16.00 5.69
CA VAL A 29 19.88 -17.16 4.80
C VAL A 29 21.13 -17.14 3.93
N ARG A 30 21.84 -18.27 3.87
CA ARG A 30 23.07 -18.41 3.04
C ARG A 30 22.80 -18.04 1.59
N THR A 31 23.75 -17.38 0.94
CA THR A 31 23.64 -16.93 -0.46
C THR A 31 23.28 -18.07 -1.40
N SER A 32 23.96 -19.23 -1.30
CA SER A 32 23.66 -20.41 -2.12
C SER A 32 22.22 -20.92 -1.94
N THR A 33 21.65 -20.81 -0.74
CA THR A 33 20.25 -21.18 -0.50
C THR A 33 19.31 -20.18 -1.14
N ARG A 34 19.62 -18.87 -1.05
CA ARG A 34 18.81 -17.82 -1.68
C ARG A 34 18.76 -17.99 -3.20
N GLU A 35 19.92 -18.22 -3.82
CA GLU A 35 20.03 -18.45 -5.27
C GLU A 35 19.25 -19.68 -5.70
N ARG A 36 19.39 -20.80 -4.99
CA ARG A 36 18.65 -22.03 -5.25
C ARG A 36 17.14 -21.83 -5.17
N ILE A 37 16.65 -21.11 -4.15
CA ILE A 37 15.23 -20.85 -3.96
C ILE A 37 14.70 -19.89 -5.04
N SER A 38 15.47 -18.88 -5.43
CA SER A 38 15.11 -17.96 -6.51
C SER A 38 15.00 -18.68 -7.85
N ALA A 39 15.94 -19.57 -8.16
CA ALA A 39 15.89 -20.39 -9.37
C ALA A 39 14.66 -21.31 -9.38
N LEU A 40 14.39 -22.00 -8.26
CA LEU A 40 13.25 -22.89 -8.14
C LEU A 40 11.90 -22.12 -8.26
N ALA A 41 11.83 -20.91 -7.68
CA ALA A 41 10.67 -20.05 -7.79
C ALA A 41 10.42 -19.62 -9.27
N ALA A 42 11.47 -19.25 -9.99
CA ALA A 42 11.39 -18.90 -11.41
C ALA A 42 10.97 -20.09 -12.28
N GLU A 43 11.57 -21.26 -12.07
CA GLU A 43 11.27 -22.50 -12.79
C GLU A 43 9.79 -22.90 -12.67
N HIS A 44 9.23 -22.76 -11.49
CA HIS A 44 7.84 -23.13 -11.20
C HIS A 44 6.84 -21.98 -11.31
N GLY A 45 7.26 -20.79 -11.79
CA GLY A 45 6.39 -19.64 -11.97
C GLY A 45 5.77 -19.15 -10.64
N TYR A 46 6.50 -19.30 -9.51
CA TYR A 46 6.02 -18.82 -8.22
C TYR A 46 6.04 -17.30 -8.15
N ILE A 47 4.88 -16.72 -7.91
CA ILE A 47 4.74 -15.28 -7.67
C ILE A 47 4.45 -15.07 -6.17
N PRO A 48 5.31 -14.33 -5.44
CA PRO A 48 5.07 -14.01 -4.03
C PRO A 48 3.74 -13.30 -3.83
N ASN A 49 2.92 -13.79 -2.90
CA ASN A 49 1.69 -13.11 -2.51
C ASN A 49 2.05 -11.87 -1.65
N LEU A 50 1.94 -10.69 -2.25
CA LEU A 50 2.25 -9.42 -1.60
C LEU A 50 1.34 -9.16 -0.39
N ASN A 51 0.06 -9.56 -0.44
CA ASN A 51 -0.86 -9.37 0.67
C ASN A 51 -0.44 -10.21 1.89
N ALA A 52 -0.07 -11.48 1.67
CA ALA A 52 0.43 -12.33 2.75
C ALA A 52 1.75 -11.80 3.34
N ARG A 53 2.63 -11.26 2.49
CA ARG A 53 3.87 -10.61 2.91
C ARG A 53 3.58 -9.35 3.73
N ASN A 54 2.72 -8.47 3.23
CA ASN A 54 2.36 -7.21 3.88
C ASN A 54 1.72 -7.46 5.24
N LEU A 55 0.85 -8.46 5.34
CA LEU A 55 0.25 -8.88 6.60
C LEU A 55 1.30 -9.35 7.62
N ALA A 56 2.26 -10.15 7.18
CA ALA A 56 3.34 -10.63 8.04
C ALA A 56 4.27 -9.49 8.52
N ASP A 57 4.48 -8.47 7.68
CA ASP A 57 5.31 -7.30 8.00
C ASP A 57 4.51 -6.23 8.78
N GLY A 58 3.19 -6.40 8.97
CA GLY A 58 2.29 -5.42 9.60
C GLY A 58 2.13 -4.12 8.80
N LYS A 59 2.47 -4.15 7.52
CA LYS A 59 2.43 -3.02 6.58
C LYS A 59 1.50 -3.33 5.43
N THR A 60 0.82 -2.31 4.91
CA THR A 60 0.00 -2.43 3.70
C THR A 60 0.79 -2.14 2.43
N ARG A 61 1.88 -1.40 2.54
CA ARG A 61 2.66 -0.82 1.44
C ARG A 61 1.80 0.02 0.49
N MET A 62 0.75 0.60 1.02
CA MET A 62 -0.13 1.53 0.33
C MET A 62 -0.03 2.90 0.97
N ILE A 63 0.00 3.93 0.13
CA ILE A 63 -0.19 5.33 0.50
C ILE A 63 -1.52 5.76 -0.10
N ALA A 64 -2.42 6.27 0.72
CA ALA A 64 -3.69 6.82 0.24
C ALA A 64 -3.48 8.28 -0.18
N LEU A 65 -4.03 8.66 -1.33
CA LEU A 65 -4.14 10.03 -1.78
C LEU A 65 -5.62 10.35 -1.93
N LEU A 66 -6.14 11.18 -1.03
CA LEU A 66 -7.51 11.69 -1.11
C LEU A 66 -7.48 13.07 -1.77
N MET A 67 -8.15 13.20 -2.90
CA MET A 67 -8.10 14.39 -3.74
C MET A 67 -9.45 14.64 -4.44
N GLY A 68 -9.67 15.85 -4.95
CA GLY A 68 -10.90 16.23 -5.64
C GLY A 68 -11.06 15.48 -6.95
N SER A 69 -10.50 15.99 -8.02
CA SER A 69 -10.65 15.40 -9.35
C SER A 69 -9.35 15.41 -10.13
N LEU A 70 -9.11 14.31 -10.86
CA LEU A 70 -7.99 14.23 -11.81
C LEU A 70 -8.18 15.15 -13.04
N GLU A 71 -9.32 15.80 -13.18
CA GLU A 71 -9.57 16.82 -14.20
C GLU A 71 -8.80 18.12 -13.90
N PHE A 72 -8.53 18.40 -12.62
CA PHE A 72 -7.73 19.55 -12.23
C PHE A 72 -6.24 19.32 -12.54
N PRO A 73 -5.60 20.17 -13.35
CA PRO A 73 -4.22 19.96 -13.80
C PRO A 73 -3.23 19.81 -12.64
N VAL A 74 -3.36 20.62 -11.60
CA VAL A 74 -2.46 20.61 -10.42
C VAL A 74 -2.57 19.30 -9.66
N GLU A 75 -3.79 18.85 -9.39
CA GLU A 75 -4.04 17.61 -8.66
C GLU A 75 -3.57 16.39 -9.46
N ARG A 76 -3.81 16.40 -10.79
CA ARG A 76 -3.32 15.34 -11.68
C ARG A 76 -1.80 15.29 -11.70
N GLU A 77 -1.11 16.42 -11.82
CA GLU A 77 0.35 16.46 -11.80
C GLU A 77 0.91 15.98 -10.46
N ALA A 78 0.32 16.41 -9.35
CA ALA A 78 0.69 15.94 -8.02
C ALA A 78 0.51 14.42 -7.90
N ALA A 79 -0.60 13.85 -8.35
CA ALA A 79 -0.83 12.41 -8.33
C ALA A 79 0.23 11.63 -9.12
N VAL A 80 0.58 12.11 -10.33
CA VAL A 80 1.62 11.48 -11.16
C VAL A 80 2.98 11.51 -10.46
N ARG A 81 3.41 12.67 -9.96
CA ARG A 81 4.69 12.81 -9.27
C ARG A 81 4.77 11.99 -7.97
N LEU A 82 3.71 12.01 -7.16
CA LEU A 82 3.63 11.20 -5.95
C LEU A 82 3.68 9.72 -6.26
N ASN A 83 2.98 9.27 -7.32
CA ASN A 83 3.04 7.87 -7.75
C ASN A 83 4.46 7.45 -8.13
N GLU A 84 5.22 8.27 -8.86
CA GLU A 84 6.62 7.98 -9.20
C GLU A 84 7.49 7.86 -7.95
N ILE A 85 7.37 8.81 -7.00
CA ILE A 85 8.15 8.84 -5.76
C ILE A 85 7.88 7.59 -4.92
N PHE A 86 6.60 7.30 -4.68
CA PHE A 86 6.21 6.18 -3.83
C PHE A 86 6.47 4.82 -4.48
N SER A 87 6.31 4.70 -5.81
CA SER A 87 6.65 3.48 -6.54
C SER A 87 8.14 3.15 -6.43
N ARG A 88 9.03 4.15 -6.54
CA ARG A 88 10.48 3.96 -6.31
C ARG A 88 10.80 3.53 -4.87
N ALA A 89 9.98 3.96 -3.91
CA ALA A 89 10.09 3.56 -2.51
C ALA A 89 9.42 2.20 -2.19
N GLY A 90 8.83 1.54 -3.18
CA GLY A 90 8.17 0.24 -3.03
C GLY A 90 6.77 0.33 -2.43
N TYR A 91 6.09 1.47 -2.57
CA TYR A 91 4.70 1.68 -2.19
C TYR A 91 3.79 1.80 -3.40
N THR A 92 2.53 1.43 -3.24
CA THR A 92 1.46 1.68 -4.20
C THR A 92 0.67 2.91 -3.78
N LEU A 93 0.46 3.86 -4.69
CA LEU A 93 -0.42 4.99 -4.45
C LEU A 93 -1.87 4.59 -4.77
N ALA A 94 -2.76 4.65 -3.78
CA ALA A 94 -4.19 4.45 -3.94
C ALA A 94 -4.88 5.80 -3.96
N ILE A 95 -5.53 6.13 -5.08
CA ILE A 95 -6.22 7.42 -5.26
C ILE A 95 -7.70 7.25 -4.90
N PHE A 96 -8.17 8.08 -3.99
CA PHE A 96 -9.56 8.23 -3.60
C PHE A 96 -10.02 9.63 -4.04
N SER A 97 -10.80 9.69 -5.11
CA SER A 97 -11.37 10.95 -5.58
C SER A 97 -12.75 11.21 -4.97
N TYR A 98 -13.10 12.48 -4.83
CA TYR A 98 -14.42 12.94 -4.44
C TYR A 98 -14.87 14.05 -5.42
N ALA A 99 -16.19 14.17 -5.63
CA ALA A 99 -16.71 15.28 -6.43
C ALA A 99 -16.73 16.58 -5.59
N PRO A 100 -16.46 17.74 -6.18
CA PRO A 100 -16.37 19.01 -5.47
C PRO A 100 -17.62 19.38 -4.64
N ASP A 101 -18.78 18.87 -5.01
CA ASP A 101 -20.07 19.18 -4.40
C ASP A 101 -20.57 18.12 -3.40
N ALA A 102 -19.72 17.18 -3.00
CA ALA A 102 -20.16 16.00 -2.25
C ALA A 102 -19.43 15.86 -0.91
N ASP A 103 -19.80 16.68 0.07
CA ASP A 103 -19.32 16.60 1.47
C ASP A 103 -19.47 15.18 2.06
N LEU A 104 -20.55 14.48 1.73
CA LEU A 104 -20.80 13.10 2.14
C LEU A 104 -19.78 12.12 1.56
N LEU A 105 -19.33 12.31 0.32
CA LEU A 105 -18.32 11.46 -0.29
C LEU A 105 -16.94 11.65 0.33
N TYR A 106 -16.61 12.86 0.78
CA TYR A 106 -15.36 13.13 1.48
C TYR A 106 -15.31 12.38 2.82
N ALA A 107 -16.38 12.46 3.60
CA ALA A 107 -16.50 11.73 4.87
C ALA A 107 -16.41 10.20 4.67
N ASP A 108 -17.13 9.64 3.68
CA ASP A 108 -17.08 8.20 3.34
C ASP A 108 -15.65 7.75 2.97
N ARG A 109 -14.91 8.58 2.24
CA ARG A 109 -13.50 8.27 1.91
C ARG A 109 -12.59 8.31 3.13
N LEU A 110 -12.78 9.27 4.04
CA LEU A 110 -12.05 9.34 5.29
C LEU A 110 -12.35 8.15 6.20
N GLU A 111 -13.62 7.73 6.30
CA GLU A 111 -14.00 6.56 7.09
C GLU A 111 -13.23 5.30 6.68
N LYS A 112 -13.01 5.10 5.37
CA LYS A 112 -12.18 4.00 4.89
C LYS A 112 -10.74 4.06 5.40
N LEU A 113 -10.16 5.26 5.54
CA LEU A 113 -8.80 5.43 6.04
C LEU A 113 -8.67 5.04 7.52
N THR A 114 -9.76 5.11 8.31
CA THR A 114 -9.75 4.67 9.71
C THR A 114 -9.54 3.16 9.85
N GLN A 115 -9.83 2.36 8.80
CA GLN A 115 -9.75 0.90 8.77
C GLN A 115 -8.34 0.35 8.50
N LYS A 116 -7.31 1.18 8.60
CA LYS A 116 -5.91 0.79 8.38
C LYS A 116 -5.64 0.15 7.00
N ILE A 117 -6.25 0.69 5.96
CA ILE A 117 -6.04 0.22 4.58
C ILE A 117 -4.74 0.72 3.96
N CYS A 118 -4.07 1.68 4.59
CA CYS A 118 -2.81 2.29 4.11
C CYS A 118 -1.83 2.50 5.27
N ASP A 119 -0.55 2.67 4.93
CA ASP A 119 0.51 2.97 5.90
C ASP A 119 0.64 4.47 6.17
N ALA A 120 0.19 5.31 5.24
CA ALA A 120 0.09 6.76 5.39
C ALA A 120 -0.97 7.31 4.42
N ALA A 121 -1.44 8.53 4.67
CA ALA A 121 -2.38 9.21 3.79
C ALA A 121 -1.98 10.66 3.51
N ILE A 122 -2.29 11.13 2.31
CA ILE A 122 -2.16 12.51 1.87
C ILE A 122 -3.56 12.99 1.48
N LEU A 123 -3.98 14.10 2.05
CA LEU A 123 -5.30 14.66 1.85
C LEU A 123 -5.20 16.05 1.21
N PHE A 124 -5.88 16.26 0.09
CA PHE A 124 -6.21 17.60 -0.37
C PHE A 124 -7.50 18.03 0.32
N ILE A 125 -7.43 19.10 1.12
CA ILE A 125 -8.59 19.65 1.79
C ILE A 125 -9.26 20.65 0.84
N PRO A 126 -10.54 20.43 0.46
CA PRO A 126 -11.17 21.25 -0.59
C PRO A 126 -11.43 22.69 -0.13
N ASP A 127 -11.95 22.90 1.04
CA ASP A 127 -12.15 24.20 1.69
C ASP A 127 -12.54 24.03 3.18
N ASP A 128 -12.63 25.16 3.92
CA ASP A 128 -13.01 25.16 5.33
C ASP A 128 -14.42 24.61 5.59
N ARG A 129 -15.33 24.66 4.62
CA ARG A 129 -16.72 24.17 4.77
C ARG A 129 -16.76 22.65 4.89
N THR A 130 -15.82 21.97 4.23
CA THR A 130 -15.67 20.52 4.30
C THR A 130 -15.22 20.06 5.69
N LEU A 131 -14.55 20.90 6.48
CA LEU A 131 -14.08 20.57 7.83
C LEU A 131 -15.20 20.64 8.87
N THR A 132 -16.30 19.96 8.61
CA THR A 132 -17.41 19.80 9.56
C THR A 132 -16.93 19.11 10.85
N PRO A 133 -17.67 19.23 11.99
CA PRO A 133 -17.33 18.49 13.21
C PRO A 133 -17.19 16.98 13.00
N HIS A 134 -18.01 16.40 12.12
CA HIS A 134 -17.94 15.00 11.75
C HIS A 134 -16.62 14.66 11.02
N VAL A 135 -16.25 15.46 10.03
CA VAL A 135 -14.98 15.28 9.28
C VAL A 135 -13.78 15.42 10.20
N ARG A 136 -13.78 16.39 11.13
CA ARG A 136 -12.71 16.55 12.13
C ARG A 136 -12.58 15.32 13.03
N ALA A 137 -13.70 14.77 13.51
CA ALA A 137 -13.69 13.54 14.31
C ALA A 137 -13.14 12.34 13.53
N LEU A 138 -13.43 12.22 12.23
CA LEU A 138 -12.85 11.20 11.38
C LEU A 138 -11.33 11.38 11.21
N LEU A 139 -10.86 12.60 10.96
CA LEU A 139 -9.42 12.90 10.86
C LEU A 139 -8.68 12.52 12.15
N ASP A 140 -9.24 12.84 13.31
CA ASP A 140 -8.67 12.49 14.61
C ASP A 140 -8.65 10.97 14.87
N SER A 141 -9.51 10.22 14.22
CA SER A 141 -9.60 8.75 14.34
C SER A 141 -8.62 7.99 13.44
N ILE A 142 -8.03 8.65 12.43
CA ILE A 142 -7.05 8.04 11.53
C ILE A 142 -5.76 7.73 12.31
N ARG A 143 -5.29 6.48 12.22
CA ARG A 143 -4.15 5.98 13.00
C ARG A 143 -2.82 5.90 12.22
N CYS A 144 -2.83 6.21 10.93
CA CYS A 144 -1.61 6.29 10.14
C CYS A 144 -1.10 7.75 10.06
N PRO A 145 0.18 7.97 9.72
CA PRO A 145 0.70 9.29 9.40
C PRO A 145 -0.15 9.99 8.34
N LEU A 146 -0.48 11.26 8.59
CA LEU A 146 -1.36 12.05 7.76
C LEU A 146 -0.68 13.35 7.35
N VAL A 147 -0.74 13.68 6.07
CA VAL A 147 -0.30 14.97 5.51
C VAL A 147 -1.52 15.64 4.89
N CYS A 148 -1.86 16.82 5.38
CA CYS A 148 -2.89 17.64 4.79
C CYS A 148 -2.25 18.71 3.90
N LEU A 149 -2.72 18.82 2.67
CA LEU A 149 -2.33 19.84 1.71
C LEU A 149 -3.50 20.81 1.55
N ASP A 150 -3.22 22.08 1.79
CA ASP A 150 -4.16 23.18 1.49
C ASP A 150 -3.99 23.61 0.03
N ARG A 151 -5.06 24.14 -0.56
CA ARG A 151 -5.08 24.65 -1.94
C ARG A 151 -4.59 26.06 -2.05
#